data_2963aa120a104c56025e6ebce2c694c2
#
_entry.id   2963aa120a104c56025e6ebce2c694c2
#
_cell.length_a   1.000
_cell.length_b   1.000
_cell.length_c   1.000
_cell.angle_alpha   90.00
_cell.angle_beta   90.00
_cell.angle_gamma   90.00
#
_symmetry.space_group_name_H-M   'P 1'
#
loop_
_entity.id
_entity.type
_entity.pdbx_description
1 polymer ?
#
loop_
_entity_poly.entity_id
_entity_poly.type
_entity_poly.pdbx_seq_one_letter_code
_entity_poly.pdbx_strand_id
1 'polypeptide(L)'
;MKTLLLTTFLSCSLLVLKAQNLNKMETNKQDSLAIAEALENRYFKGIYEGDTALLSTVYYGGTLLFGDVKGQPYAKTLEQYLDGVKNRQSPKESGKPFKGEILGIRIVNSIAIAEVKVKMYDFVYHEFLSFHKIDGQWFLVNKMISDTADQPVLKNSSKALVVDTKVTLVAYINVLPGFEKEMKEALITMATASRKEAGCEQFVANVRNDSPQMIVIYEAYKNDESFQLHKASPHAVAFFKFVEGKIANDKIEGVFLTEINGPM
;
A
#
# COMPACT_ATOMS: atom_id res chain seq x y z
N MET A 1 34.31 -1.26 37.26
CA MET A 1 33.00 -0.61 37.34
C MET A 1 32.63 0.27 36.11
N LYS A 2 33.14 0.01 34.92
CA LYS A 2 32.81 0.82 33.71
C LYS A 2 31.97 0.08 32.64
N THR A 3 31.66 -1.21 32.82
CA THR A 3 30.95 -2.03 31.84
C THR A 3 29.43 -2.14 32.06
N LEU A 4 28.91 -1.67 33.20
CA LEU A 4 27.48 -1.82 33.55
C LEU A 4 26.60 -0.65 33.04
N LEU A 5 27.20 0.48 32.65
CA LEU A 5 26.43 1.65 32.18
C LEU A 5 26.06 1.62 30.70
N LEU A 6 26.72 0.81 29.88
CA LEU A 6 26.48 0.79 28.42
C LEU A 6 25.27 -0.07 28.03
N THR A 7 24.96 -1.11 28.81
CA THR A 7 23.83 -2.02 28.53
C THR A 7 22.48 -1.42 28.89
N THR A 8 22.42 -0.55 29.87
CA THR A 8 21.16 0.12 30.26
C THR A 8 20.73 1.22 29.30
N PHE A 9 21.66 1.89 28.60
CA PHE A 9 21.34 2.90 27.59
C PHE A 9 20.77 2.31 26.31
N LEU A 10 21.24 1.11 25.91
CA LEU A 10 20.76 0.45 24.68
C LEU A 10 19.36 -0.15 24.85
N SER A 11 19.03 -0.64 26.04
CA SER A 11 17.69 -1.18 26.33
C SER A 11 16.62 -0.07 26.41
N CYS A 12 16.98 1.10 26.93
CA CYS A 12 16.07 2.24 27.02
C CYS A 12 15.74 2.85 25.65
N SER A 13 16.72 2.91 24.73
CA SER A 13 16.49 3.41 23.36
C SER A 13 15.60 2.51 22.53
N LEU A 14 15.71 1.19 22.70
CA LEU A 14 14.84 0.21 22.02
C LEU A 14 13.39 0.25 22.53
N LEU A 15 13.19 0.50 23.81
CA LEU A 15 11.86 0.69 24.42
C LEU A 15 11.18 1.97 23.95
N VAL A 16 11.93 3.06 23.83
CA VAL A 16 11.43 4.35 23.32
C VAL A 16 11.03 4.23 21.85
N LEU A 17 11.85 3.59 21.01
CA LEU A 17 11.53 3.34 19.59
C LEU A 17 10.29 2.45 19.40
N LYS A 18 10.12 1.42 20.22
CA LYS A 18 8.90 0.60 20.20
C LYS A 18 7.67 1.39 20.64
N ALA A 19 7.77 2.20 21.67
CA ALA A 19 6.68 3.06 22.13
C ALA A 19 6.28 4.11 21.08
N GLN A 20 7.25 4.72 20.41
CA GLN A 20 6.98 5.68 19.31
C GLN A 20 6.31 5.01 18.11
N ASN A 21 6.73 3.79 17.74
CA ASN A 21 6.10 3.05 16.65
C ASN A 21 4.67 2.61 17.00
N LEU A 22 4.41 2.19 18.22
CA LEU A 22 3.07 1.84 18.70
C LEU A 22 2.16 3.07 18.70
N ASN A 23 2.62 4.21 19.19
CA ASN A 23 1.86 5.46 19.17
C ASN A 23 1.56 5.93 17.75
N LYS A 24 2.51 5.79 16.82
CA LYS A 24 2.30 6.13 15.40
C LYS A 24 1.28 5.22 14.73
N MET A 25 1.31 3.91 15.03
CA MET A 25 0.31 2.96 14.52
C MET A 25 -1.10 3.27 15.05
N GLU A 26 -1.22 3.59 16.34
CA GLU A 26 -2.49 3.95 16.98
C GLU A 26 -3.05 5.24 16.37
N THR A 27 -2.21 6.26 16.22
CA THR A 27 -2.60 7.54 15.59
C THR A 27 -3.07 7.33 14.15
N ASN A 28 -2.34 6.58 13.35
CA ASN A 28 -2.75 6.27 11.97
C ASN A 28 -4.09 5.52 11.91
N LYS A 29 -4.33 4.62 12.85
CA LYS A 29 -5.61 3.90 12.94
C LYS A 29 -6.77 4.85 13.25
N GLN A 30 -6.59 5.74 14.23
CA GLN A 30 -7.60 6.74 14.59
C GLN A 30 -7.87 7.72 13.44
N ASP A 31 -6.81 8.16 12.76
CA ASP A 31 -6.92 9.03 11.58
C ASP A 31 -7.64 8.35 10.42
N SER A 32 -7.37 7.06 10.19
CA SER A 32 -8.09 6.28 9.17
C SER A 32 -9.58 6.14 9.49
N LEU A 33 -9.92 5.90 10.75
CA LEU A 33 -11.32 5.85 11.20
C LEU A 33 -12.02 7.21 11.06
N ALA A 34 -11.34 8.31 11.36
CA ALA A 34 -11.89 9.65 11.20
C ALA A 34 -12.16 10.00 9.73
N ILE A 35 -11.26 9.62 8.81
CA ILE A 35 -11.48 9.80 7.37
C ILE A 35 -12.63 8.92 6.88
N ALA A 36 -12.69 7.65 7.31
CA ALA A 36 -13.78 6.75 6.93
C ALA A 36 -15.14 7.25 7.43
N GLU A 37 -15.21 7.74 8.67
CA GLU A 37 -16.42 8.37 9.22
C GLU A 37 -16.86 9.59 8.40
N ALA A 38 -15.91 10.46 8.02
CA ALA A 38 -16.18 11.61 7.18
C ALA A 38 -16.74 11.21 5.80
N LEU A 39 -16.18 10.13 5.22
CA LEU A 39 -16.64 9.60 3.95
C LEU A 39 -18.04 8.98 4.04
N GLU A 40 -18.30 8.15 5.03
CA GLU A 40 -19.57 7.44 5.17
C GLU A 40 -20.71 8.37 5.58
N ASN A 41 -20.50 9.14 6.66
CA ASN A 41 -21.59 9.88 7.32
C ASN A 41 -21.78 11.30 6.78
N ARG A 42 -20.83 11.85 6.02
CA ARG A 42 -20.92 13.20 5.46
C ARG A 42 -20.78 13.22 3.96
N TYR A 43 -19.79 12.57 3.37
CA TYR A 43 -19.55 12.59 1.94
C TYR A 43 -20.59 11.76 1.17
N PHE A 44 -20.65 10.45 1.39
CA PHE A 44 -21.60 9.58 0.70
C PHE A 44 -23.05 9.93 1.05
N LYS A 45 -23.31 10.19 2.33
CA LYS A 45 -24.64 10.60 2.78
C LYS A 45 -25.07 11.91 2.15
N GLY A 46 -24.21 12.93 2.13
CA GLY A 46 -24.51 14.21 1.51
C GLY A 46 -24.80 14.10 0.01
N ILE A 47 -24.04 13.26 -0.72
CA ILE A 47 -24.32 12.97 -2.14
C ILE A 47 -25.66 12.24 -2.31
N TYR A 48 -25.90 11.23 -1.49
CA TYR A 48 -27.14 10.44 -1.54
C TYR A 48 -28.39 11.27 -1.31
N GLU A 49 -28.36 12.10 -0.28
CA GLU A 49 -29.50 12.93 0.11
C GLU A 49 -29.60 14.25 -0.67
N GLY A 50 -28.54 14.64 -1.42
CA GLY A 50 -28.48 15.96 -2.03
C GLY A 50 -28.25 17.08 -1.02
N ASP A 51 -27.80 16.75 0.19
CA ASP A 51 -27.54 17.69 1.28
C ASP A 51 -26.19 18.39 1.10
N THR A 52 -26.23 19.54 0.46
CA THR A 52 -25.03 20.33 0.20
C THR A 52 -24.43 20.93 1.46
N ALA A 53 -25.21 21.18 2.50
CA ALA A 53 -24.72 21.69 3.77
C ALA A 53 -23.88 20.62 4.48
N LEU A 54 -24.43 19.39 4.59
CA LEU A 54 -23.69 18.25 5.13
C LEU A 54 -22.44 17.94 4.29
N LEU A 55 -22.60 17.90 2.97
CA LEU A 55 -21.49 17.59 2.04
C LEU A 55 -20.36 18.60 2.14
N SER A 56 -20.68 19.89 2.28
CA SER A 56 -19.67 20.96 2.40
C SER A 56 -18.77 20.80 3.63
N THR A 57 -19.24 20.15 4.70
CA THR A 57 -18.46 19.96 5.94
C THR A 57 -17.25 19.05 5.79
N VAL A 58 -17.20 18.27 4.70
CA VAL A 58 -16.06 17.40 4.41
C VAL A 58 -14.94 18.15 3.69
N TYR A 59 -15.29 19.17 2.92
CA TYR A 59 -14.37 19.89 2.07
C TYR A 59 -13.69 21.07 2.78
N TYR A 60 -12.45 21.32 2.39
CA TYR A 60 -11.78 22.57 2.71
C TYR A 60 -12.15 23.65 1.67
N GLY A 61 -12.26 24.89 2.10
CA GLY A 61 -12.53 26.01 1.17
C GLY A 61 -11.46 26.10 0.06
N GLY A 62 -11.90 26.33 -1.17
CA GLY A 62 -11.02 26.38 -2.32
C GLY A 62 -10.64 25.04 -2.94
N THR A 63 -11.26 23.93 -2.49
CA THR A 63 -11.08 22.60 -3.10
C THR A 63 -11.44 22.61 -4.58
N LEU A 64 -10.57 21.99 -5.39
CA LEU A 64 -10.79 21.80 -6.81
C LEU A 64 -11.07 20.34 -7.13
N LEU A 65 -11.96 20.13 -8.11
CA LEU A 65 -12.35 18.82 -8.59
C LEU A 65 -11.94 18.69 -10.05
N PHE A 66 -11.21 17.62 -10.37
CA PHE A 66 -10.73 17.35 -11.71
C PHE A 66 -11.04 15.91 -12.14
N GLY A 67 -11.04 15.68 -13.42
CA GLY A 67 -11.12 14.33 -13.97
C GLY A 67 -11.72 14.29 -15.35
N ASP A 68 -12.38 13.17 -15.60
CA ASP A 68 -13.09 12.89 -16.83
C ASP A 68 -14.45 12.29 -16.49
N VAL A 69 -15.50 12.84 -17.07
CA VAL A 69 -16.87 12.34 -16.86
C VAL A 69 -17.57 12.26 -18.21
N LYS A 70 -18.02 11.07 -18.58
CA LYS A 70 -18.65 10.76 -19.88
C LYS A 70 -17.72 11.10 -21.06
N GLY A 71 -16.42 10.80 -20.91
CA GLY A 71 -15.43 11.09 -21.94
C GLY A 71 -15.16 12.58 -22.16
N GLN A 72 -15.56 13.44 -21.22
CA GLN A 72 -15.32 14.89 -21.28
C GLN A 72 -14.52 15.34 -20.08
N PRO A 73 -13.52 16.23 -20.27
CA PRO A 73 -12.77 16.81 -19.16
C PRO A 73 -13.71 17.45 -18.13
N TYR A 74 -13.46 17.15 -16.88
CA TYR A 74 -14.22 17.64 -15.74
C TYR A 74 -13.32 18.50 -14.87
N ALA A 75 -13.63 19.79 -14.75
CA ALA A 75 -12.93 20.72 -13.87
C ALA A 75 -13.95 21.63 -13.22
N LYS A 76 -14.02 21.63 -11.88
CA LYS A 76 -14.95 22.46 -11.11
C LYS A 76 -14.32 22.97 -9.83
N THR A 77 -14.76 24.16 -9.41
CA THR A 77 -14.59 24.60 -8.03
C THR A 77 -15.56 23.86 -7.12
N LEU A 78 -15.31 23.92 -5.81
CA LEU A 78 -16.23 23.35 -4.82
C LEU A 78 -17.64 23.95 -4.92
N GLU A 79 -17.73 25.28 -5.12
CA GLU A 79 -19.01 25.98 -5.24
C GLU A 79 -19.81 25.49 -6.46
N GLN A 80 -19.14 25.35 -7.61
CA GLN A 80 -19.78 24.82 -8.83
C GLN A 80 -20.23 23.37 -8.66
N TYR A 81 -19.46 22.57 -7.89
CA TYR A 81 -19.83 21.20 -7.61
C TYR A 81 -21.06 21.12 -6.69
N LEU A 82 -21.05 21.89 -5.59
CA LEU A 82 -22.19 21.93 -4.64
C LEU A 82 -23.44 22.48 -5.30
N ASP A 83 -23.32 23.51 -6.14
CA ASP A 83 -24.45 24.01 -6.93
C ASP A 83 -25.01 22.94 -7.86
N GLY A 84 -24.15 22.16 -8.52
CA GLY A 84 -24.58 21.02 -9.33
C GLY A 84 -25.27 19.91 -8.51
N VAL A 85 -24.87 19.70 -7.25
CA VAL A 85 -25.55 18.75 -6.34
C VAL A 85 -26.91 19.28 -5.93
N LYS A 86 -27.02 20.56 -5.61
CA LYS A 86 -28.25 21.24 -5.20
C LYS A 86 -29.32 21.23 -6.31
N ASN A 87 -28.89 21.44 -7.55
CA ASN A 87 -29.79 21.64 -8.69
C ASN A 87 -30.16 20.34 -9.43
N ARG A 88 -29.70 19.18 -8.95
CA ARG A 88 -30.09 17.88 -9.50
C ARG A 88 -31.02 17.14 -8.53
N GLN A 89 -31.88 16.28 -9.07
CA GLN A 89 -32.61 15.34 -8.26
C GLN A 89 -31.61 14.42 -7.53
N SER A 90 -31.70 14.32 -6.22
CA SER A 90 -30.80 13.45 -5.45
C SER A 90 -31.00 11.96 -5.77
N PRO A 91 -30.00 11.10 -5.56
CA PRO A 91 -30.21 9.64 -5.66
C PRO A 91 -31.36 9.16 -4.81
N LYS A 92 -31.51 9.68 -3.59
CA LYS A 92 -32.60 9.35 -2.66
C LYS A 92 -33.98 9.69 -3.25
N GLU A 93 -34.15 10.89 -3.78
CA GLU A 93 -35.43 11.34 -4.38
C GLU A 93 -35.73 10.62 -5.69
N SER A 94 -34.68 10.28 -6.45
CA SER A 94 -34.81 9.56 -7.73
C SER A 94 -35.21 8.10 -7.58
N GLY A 95 -35.03 7.51 -6.38
CA GLY A 95 -35.18 6.08 -6.13
C GLY A 95 -34.16 5.20 -6.88
N LYS A 96 -33.19 5.79 -7.59
CA LYS A 96 -32.17 5.05 -8.32
C LYS A 96 -31.07 4.51 -7.40
N PRO A 97 -30.35 3.44 -7.83
CA PRO A 97 -29.30 2.85 -7.02
C PRO A 97 -28.22 3.86 -6.62
N PHE A 98 -27.83 3.78 -5.34
CA PHE A 98 -26.68 4.50 -4.80
C PHE A 98 -25.87 3.58 -3.89
N LYS A 99 -24.56 3.59 -4.03
CA LYS A 99 -23.63 2.91 -3.12
C LYS A 99 -22.30 3.66 -3.11
N GLY A 100 -21.87 4.13 -1.93
CA GLY A 100 -20.51 4.54 -1.65
C GLY A 100 -19.71 3.36 -1.12
N GLU A 101 -18.45 3.22 -1.54
CA GLU A 101 -17.55 2.17 -1.10
C GLU A 101 -16.14 2.73 -0.96
N ILE A 102 -15.53 2.55 0.22
CA ILE A 102 -14.13 2.92 0.47
C ILE A 102 -13.28 1.72 0.07
N LEU A 103 -12.42 1.90 -0.94
CA LEU A 103 -11.51 0.86 -1.42
C LEU A 103 -10.19 0.84 -0.64
N GLY A 104 -9.73 2.00 -0.18
CA GLY A 104 -8.53 2.12 0.63
C GLY A 104 -8.29 3.53 1.14
N ILE A 105 -7.55 3.63 2.24
CA ILE A 105 -7.07 4.89 2.81
C ILE A 105 -5.60 4.75 3.11
N ARG A 106 -4.78 5.66 2.58
CA ARG A 106 -3.34 5.73 2.86
C ARG A 106 -3.02 7.06 3.50
N ILE A 107 -2.34 7.03 4.65
CA ILE A 107 -2.00 8.21 5.46
C ILE A 107 -0.49 8.35 5.55
N VAL A 108 -0.01 9.58 5.35
CA VAL A 108 1.38 9.98 5.60
C VAL A 108 1.37 11.28 6.39
N ASN A 109 1.62 11.20 7.68
CA ASN A 109 1.58 12.35 8.61
C ASN A 109 0.23 13.08 8.54
N SER A 110 0.24 14.34 8.07
CA SER A 110 -0.94 15.21 7.97
C SER A 110 -1.66 15.15 6.61
N ILE A 111 -1.22 14.27 5.71
CA ILE A 111 -1.85 14.11 4.39
C ILE A 111 -2.35 12.68 4.21
N ALA A 112 -3.45 12.52 3.48
CA ALA A 112 -3.97 11.21 3.15
C ALA A 112 -4.58 11.20 1.74
N ILE A 113 -4.66 10.00 1.17
CA ILE A 113 -5.47 9.73 -0.02
C ILE A 113 -6.45 8.62 0.30
N ALA A 114 -7.71 8.82 -0.04
CA ALA A 114 -8.73 7.79 -0.03
C ALA A 114 -9.13 7.45 -1.46
N GLU A 115 -9.19 6.16 -1.76
CA GLU A 115 -9.73 5.64 -3.01
C GLU A 115 -11.14 5.15 -2.73
N VAL A 116 -12.11 5.66 -3.50
CA VAL A 116 -13.51 5.34 -3.31
C VAL A 116 -14.21 5.03 -4.63
N LYS A 117 -15.26 4.24 -4.55
CA LYS A 117 -16.15 3.94 -5.67
C LYS A 117 -17.56 4.42 -5.30
N VAL A 118 -18.18 5.19 -6.19
CA VAL A 118 -19.51 5.74 -5.98
C VAL A 118 -20.41 5.31 -7.14
N LYS A 119 -21.31 4.35 -6.88
CA LYS A 119 -22.43 4.07 -7.80
C LYS A 119 -23.53 5.10 -7.54
N MET A 120 -23.91 5.82 -8.60
CA MET A 120 -24.95 6.84 -8.52
C MET A 120 -25.72 6.87 -9.84
N TYR A 121 -27.02 6.68 -9.77
CA TYR A 121 -27.90 6.49 -10.95
C TYR A 121 -27.44 5.31 -11.82
N ASP A 122 -27.15 5.59 -13.09
CA ASP A 122 -26.69 4.61 -14.07
C ASP A 122 -25.15 4.64 -14.24
N PHE A 123 -24.43 5.41 -13.40
CA PHE A 123 -22.99 5.61 -13.46
C PHE A 123 -22.28 4.99 -12.26
N VAL A 124 -21.03 4.67 -12.50
CA VAL A 124 -20.08 4.30 -11.45
C VAL A 124 -18.88 5.23 -11.57
N TYR A 125 -18.59 5.94 -10.49
CA TYR A 125 -17.45 6.84 -10.41
C TYR A 125 -16.36 6.19 -9.58
N HIS A 126 -15.13 6.27 -10.06
CA HIS A 126 -13.93 5.96 -9.31
C HIS A 126 -13.27 7.28 -8.94
N GLU A 127 -12.96 7.47 -7.67
CA GLU A 127 -12.50 8.74 -7.16
C GLU A 127 -11.28 8.57 -6.28
N PHE A 128 -10.30 9.48 -6.46
CA PHE A 128 -9.19 9.68 -5.54
C PHE A 128 -9.41 10.98 -4.78
N LEU A 129 -9.52 10.87 -3.47
CA LEU A 129 -9.85 11.96 -2.58
C LEU A 129 -8.62 12.29 -1.72
N SER A 130 -8.01 13.46 -1.95
CA SER A 130 -6.88 13.91 -1.15
C SER A 130 -7.36 14.63 0.09
N PHE A 131 -6.85 14.23 1.25
CA PHE A 131 -7.17 14.83 2.55
C PHE A 131 -5.95 15.50 3.14
N HIS A 132 -6.19 16.56 3.90
CA HIS A 132 -5.21 17.23 4.74
C HIS A 132 -5.75 17.41 6.15
N LYS A 133 -4.94 17.13 7.16
CA LYS A 133 -5.26 17.34 8.57
C LYS A 133 -4.90 18.76 8.97
N ILE A 134 -5.92 19.59 9.18
CA ILE A 134 -5.81 21.01 9.53
C ILE A 134 -6.45 21.19 10.91
N ASP A 135 -5.73 21.74 11.86
CA ASP A 135 -6.19 21.95 13.24
C ASP A 135 -6.79 20.68 13.88
N GLY A 136 -6.16 19.54 13.59
CA GLY A 136 -6.57 18.25 14.13
C GLY A 136 -7.73 17.56 13.40
N GLN A 137 -8.34 18.20 12.40
CA GLN A 137 -9.45 17.67 11.61
C GLN A 137 -9.04 17.35 10.16
N TRP A 138 -9.61 16.28 9.60
CA TRP A 138 -9.36 15.88 8.22
C TRP A 138 -10.35 16.54 7.28
N PHE A 139 -9.83 17.27 6.28
CA PHE A 139 -10.59 17.91 5.23
C PHE A 139 -10.18 17.39 3.86
N LEU A 140 -11.14 17.21 2.98
CA LEU A 140 -10.92 16.91 1.57
C LEU A 140 -10.48 18.20 0.87
N VAL A 141 -9.27 18.16 0.27
CA VAL A 141 -8.62 19.33 -0.35
C VAL A 141 -8.49 19.20 -1.87
N ASN A 142 -8.67 18.00 -2.42
CA ASN A 142 -8.73 17.76 -3.86
C ASN A 142 -9.52 16.48 -4.14
N LYS A 143 -10.27 16.47 -5.24
CA LYS A 143 -10.98 15.31 -5.75
C LYS A 143 -10.60 15.06 -7.20
N MET A 144 -10.13 13.87 -7.49
CA MET A 144 -10.03 13.35 -8.85
C MET A 144 -11.15 12.34 -9.09
N ILE A 145 -11.79 12.40 -10.25
CA ILE A 145 -12.95 11.57 -10.59
C ILE A 145 -12.87 11.09 -12.04
N SER A 146 -13.21 9.82 -12.25
CA SER A 146 -13.50 9.29 -13.57
C SER A 146 -14.73 8.39 -13.51
N ASP A 147 -15.59 8.43 -14.52
CA ASP A 147 -16.64 7.44 -14.63
C ASP A 147 -16.07 6.16 -15.25
N THR A 148 -16.45 5.05 -14.63
CA THR A 148 -16.16 3.73 -15.15
C THR A 148 -17.46 3.15 -15.70
N ALA A 149 -17.44 2.58 -16.91
CA ALA A 149 -18.56 1.78 -17.38
C ALA A 149 -18.85 0.71 -16.33
N ASP A 150 -20.13 0.34 -16.16
CA ASP A 150 -20.55 -0.73 -15.25
C ASP A 150 -20.04 -2.08 -15.83
N GLN A 151 -18.73 -2.20 -15.92
CA GLN A 151 -18.07 -3.44 -16.25
C GLN A 151 -18.31 -4.36 -15.04
N PRO A 152 -18.76 -5.62 -15.25
CA PRO A 152 -18.70 -6.59 -14.18
C PRO A 152 -17.28 -6.54 -13.65
N VAL A 153 -17.15 -6.28 -12.34
CA VAL A 153 -15.86 -6.26 -11.66
C VAL A 153 -15.17 -7.58 -12.02
N LEU A 154 -14.33 -7.54 -13.02
CA LEU A 154 -13.29 -8.55 -13.14
C LEU A 154 -12.56 -8.42 -11.81
N LYS A 155 -12.67 -9.44 -10.96
CA LYS A 155 -12.03 -9.50 -9.63
C LYS A 155 -10.50 -9.34 -9.65
N ASN A 156 -9.96 -8.81 -10.75
CA ASN A 156 -8.54 -8.69 -11.05
C ASN A 156 -8.12 -7.31 -11.58
N SER A 157 -8.91 -6.24 -11.40
CA SER A 157 -8.46 -4.92 -11.87
C SER A 157 -8.47 -3.83 -10.78
N SER A 158 -8.03 -4.15 -9.57
CA SER A 158 -7.23 -3.21 -8.80
C SER A 158 -5.76 -3.31 -9.26
N LYS A 159 -5.55 -3.30 -10.58
CA LYS A 159 -4.30 -2.79 -11.10
C LYS A 159 -4.39 -1.26 -10.96
N ALA A 160 -4.20 -0.74 -9.72
CA ALA A 160 -3.52 0.50 -9.57
C ALA A 160 -2.49 0.54 -10.70
N LEU A 161 -2.22 1.68 -11.30
CA LEU A 161 -0.94 1.91 -11.96
C LEU A 161 0.12 1.56 -10.90
N VAL A 162 0.32 0.29 -10.69
CA VAL A 162 1.56 -0.24 -10.26
C VAL A 162 2.44 0.23 -11.42
N VAL A 163 3.16 1.32 -11.23
CA VAL A 163 4.43 1.46 -11.91
C VAL A 163 4.99 0.07 -11.75
N ASP A 164 5.13 -0.65 -12.85
CA ASP A 164 5.57 -2.04 -12.90
C ASP A 164 7.03 -2.03 -12.46
N THR A 165 7.23 -1.61 -11.19
CA THR A 165 8.52 -1.37 -10.59
C THR A 165 9.08 -2.73 -10.26
N LYS A 166 10.10 -3.07 -11.02
CA LYS A 166 10.99 -4.18 -10.74
C LYS A 166 11.31 -4.23 -9.24
N VAL A 167 11.08 -5.35 -8.62
CA VAL A 167 11.50 -5.60 -7.25
C VAL A 167 12.86 -6.24 -7.28
N THR A 168 13.84 -5.57 -6.70
CA THR A 168 15.22 -6.08 -6.59
C THR A 168 15.62 -6.11 -5.13
N LEU A 169 16.20 -7.20 -4.69
CA LEU A 169 16.69 -7.34 -3.33
C LEU A 169 17.96 -8.18 -3.24
N VAL A 170 18.70 -7.97 -2.16
CA VAL A 170 19.80 -8.85 -1.73
C VAL A 170 19.41 -9.46 -0.40
N ALA A 171 19.44 -10.78 -0.31
CA ALA A 171 19.22 -11.50 0.94
C ALA A 171 20.56 -12.06 1.47
N TYR A 172 20.77 -11.91 2.77
CA TYR A 172 21.95 -12.42 3.47
C TYR A 172 21.52 -13.56 4.40
N ILE A 173 22.21 -14.70 4.28
CA ILE A 173 21.97 -15.88 5.12
C ILE A 173 23.30 -16.24 5.80
N ASN A 174 23.34 -16.12 7.11
CA ASN A 174 24.49 -16.55 7.91
C ASN A 174 24.23 -17.97 8.40
N VAL A 175 24.82 -18.95 7.71
CA VAL A 175 24.66 -20.38 7.96
C VAL A 175 25.42 -20.80 9.21
N LEU A 176 24.79 -21.57 10.09
CA LEU A 176 25.48 -22.13 11.26
C LEU A 176 26.49 -23.20 10.84
N PRO A 177 27.62 -23.34 11.59
CA PRO A 177 28.64 -24.35 11.29
C PRO A 177 28.08 -25.76 11.16
N GLY A 178 28.49 -26.46 10.10
CA GLY A 178 28.07 -27.83 9.81
C GLY A 178 26.87 -27.96 8.87
N PHE A 179 26.15 -26.86 8.59
CA PHE A 179 24.98 -26.85 7.69
C PHE A 179 25.30 -26.33 6.28
N GLU A 180 26.55 -25.95 5.98
CA GLU A 180 26.93 -25.26 4.74
C GLU A 180 26.64 -26.09 3.49
N LYS A 181 26.88 -27.42 3.56
CA LYS A 181 26.69 -28.30 2.39
C LYS A 181 25.20 -28.43 2.06
N GLU A 182 24.38 -28.78 3.04
CA GLU A 182 22.93 -28.97 2.84
C GLU A 182 22.23 -27.65 2.47
N MET A 183 22.71 -26.51 2.98
CA MET A 183 22.20 -25.20 2.62
C MET A 183 22.46 -24.87 1.14
N LYS A 184 23.65 -25.19 0.63
CA LYS A 184 23.95 -25.05 -0.81
C LYS A 184 23.05 -25.92 -1.67
N GLU A 185 22.80 -27.16 -1.29
CA GLU A 185 21.93 -28.09 -2.02
C GLU A 185 20.48 -27.59 -2.03
N ALA A 186 19.97 -27.11 -0.89
CA ALA A 186 18.63 -26.53 -0.77
C ALA A 186 18.49 -25.26 -1.62
N LEU A 187 19.52 -24.38 -1.64
CA LEU A 187 19.52 -23.18 -2.46
C LEU A 187 19.61 -23.45 -3.95
N ILE A 188 20.34 -24.48 -4.38
CA ILE A 188 20.36 -24.91 -5.79
C ILE A 188 18.95 -25.36 -6.19
N THR A 189 18.26 -26.11 -5.36
CA THR A 189 16.90 -26.56 -5.61
C THR A 189 15.94 -25.37 -5.71
N MET A 190 16.00 -24.47 -4.74
CA MET A 190 15.18 -23.24 -4.72
C MET A 190 15.45 -22.37 -5.94
N ALA A 191 16.71 -22.05 -6.25
CA ALA A 191 17.10 -21.22 -7.39
C ALA A 191 16.63 -21.82 -8.72
N THR A 192 16.71 -23.15 -8.85
CA THR A 192 16.24 -23.85 -10.05
C THR A 192 14.73 -23.74 -10.25
N ALA A 193 13.96 -23.75 -9.16
CA ALA A 193 12.53 -23.59 -9.19
C ALA A 193 12.14 -22.11 -9.41
N SER A 194 12.76 -21.18 -8.69
CA SER A 194 12.48 -19.75 -8.79
C SER A 194 12.73 -19.19 -10.19
N ARG A 195 13.80 -19.62 -10.86
CA ARG A 195 14.10 -19.20 -12.26
C ARG A 195 13.08 -19.68 -13.29
N LYS A 196 12.16 -20.58 -12.94
CA LYS A 196 11.07 -21.02 -13.80
C LYS A 196 9.77 -20.22 -13.58
N GLU A 197 9.74 -19.39 -12.57
CA GLU A 197 8.59 -18.53 -12.31
C GLU A 197 8.51 -17.43 -13.38
N ALA A 198 7.32 -17.20 -13.92
CA ALA A 198 7.11 -16.26 -15.03
C ALA A 198 7.51 -14.81 -14.71
N GLY A 199 7.57 -14.44 -13.42
CA GLY A 199 7.93 -13.11 -12.96
C GLY A 199 9.33 -13.00 -12.33
N CYS A 200 10.07 -14.10 -12.23
CA CYS A 200 11.46 -14.09 -11.73
C CYS A 200 12.40 -13.74 -12.88
N GLU A 201 13.07 -12.60 -12.79
CA GLU A 201 14.07 -12.17 -13.77
C GLU A 201 15.47 -12.67 -13.43
N GLN A 202 15.78 -12.67 -12.13
CA GLN A 202 17.07 -13.18 -11.64
C GLN A 202 16.90 -13.82 -10.27
N PHE A 203 17.61 -14.91 -10.05
CA PHE A 203 17.80 -15.54 -8.74
C PHE A 203 19.19 -16.17 -8.72
N VAL A 204 20.13 -15.53 -8.01
CA VAL A 204 21.53 -15.92 -7.97
C VAL A 204 22.00 -16.02 -6.52
N ALA A 205 22.30 -17.23 -6.06
CA ALA A 205 22.88 -17.47 -4.74
C ALA A 205 24.39 -17.62 -4.84
N ASN A 206 25.10 -16.89 -4.00
CA ASN A 206 26.55 -16.86 -3.93
C ASN A 206 27.03 -17.13 -2.50
N VAL A 207 28.19 -17.78 -2.39
CA VAL A 207 28.91 -17.89 -1.11
C VAL A 207 30.01 -16.83 -1.09
N ARG A 208 30.12 -16.09 -0.01
CA ARG A 208 31.25 -15.14 0.14
C ARG A 208 32.56 -15.88 0.23
N ASN A 209 33.54 -15.42 -0.56
CA ASN A 209 34.88 -16.05 -0.59
C ASN A 209 35.67 -15.88 0.74
N ASP A 210 35.42 -14.76 1.43
CA ASP A 210 36.07 -14.41 2.70
C ASP A 210 35.31 -14.94 3.92
N SER A 211 34.08 -15.45 3.73
CA SER A 211 33.22 -16.01 4.78
C SER A 211 32.34 -17.12 4.21
N PRO A 212 32.83 -18.38 4.21
CA PRO A 212 32.06 -19.51 3.60
C PRO A 212 30.71 -19.81 4.20
N GLN A 213 30.43 -19.29 5.39
CA GLN A 213 29.13 -19.39 6.07
C GLN A 213 28.14 -18.30 5.63
N MET A 214 28.64 -17.25 5.00
CA MET A 214 27.78 -16.17 4.52
C MET A 214 27.36 -16.42 3.07
N ILE A 215 26.06 -16.59 2.88
CA ILE A 215 25.45 -16.69 1.56
C ILE A 215 24.77 -15.36 1.24
N VAL A 216 24.93 -14.92 0.01
CA VAL A 216 24.32 -13.70 -0.53
C VAL A 216 23.49 -14.10 -1.73
N ILE A 217 22.21 -13.82 -1.70
CA ILE A 217 21.28 -14.08 -2.79
C ILE A 217 20.89 -12.74 -3.40
N TYR A 218 21.06 -12.60 -4.71
CA TYR A 218 20.52 -11.51 -5.48
C TYR A 218 19.25 -11.98 -6.19
N GLU A 219 18.17 -11.25 -6.00
CA GLU A 219 16.86 -11.57 -6.58
C GLU A 219 16.31 -10.34 -7.31
N ALA A 220 15.70 -10.59 -8.46
CA ALA A 220 14.98 -9.59 -9.22
C ALA A 220 13.67 -10.18 -9.77
N TYR A 221 12.60 -9.47 -9.55
CA TYR A 221 11.26 -9.83 -10.01
C TYR A 221 10.67 -8.69 -10.82
N LYS A 222 9.90 -9.05 -11.83
CA LYS A 222 9.27 -8.10 -12.75
C LYS A 222 8.48 -7.01 -12.03
N ASN A 223 7.81 -7.36 -10.93
CA ASN A 223 6.98 -6.47 -10.11
C ASN A 223 6.71 -7.06 -8.72
N ASP A 224 6.04 -6.30 -7.86
CA ASP A 224 5.68 -6.75 -6.52
C ASP A 224 4.75 -7.98 -6.54
N GLU A 225 3.81 -8.08 -7.47
CA GLU A 225 2.95 -9.26 -7.62
C GLU A 225 3.77 -10.54 -7.82
N SER A 226 4.75 -10.49 -8.72
CA SER A 226 5.67 -11.59 -8.98
C SER A 226 6.50 -11.97 -7.76
N PHE A 227 6.95 -10.98 -6.98
CA PHE A 227 7.66 -11.21 -5.74
C PHE A 227 6.76 -11.84 -4.66
N GLN A 228 5.51 -11.40 -4.53
CA GLN A 228 4.55 -12.01 -3.60
C GLN A 228 4.23 -13.46 -4.00
N LEU A 229 4.06 -13.74 -5.30
CA LEU A 229 3.85 -15.09 -5.83
C LEU A 229 5.05 -16.00 -5.52
N HIS A 230 6.30 -15.48 -5.70
CA HIS A 230 7.50 -16.20 -5.31
C HIS A 230 7.47 -16.58 -3.82
N LYS A 231 7.23 -15.62 -2.92
CA LYS A 231 7.19 -15.89 -1.47
C LYS A 231 6.13 -16.94 -1.08
N ALA A 232 5.03 -17.00 -1.80
CA ALA A 232 3.95 -17.96 -1.58
C ALA A 232 4.18 -19.29 -2.30
N SER A 233 5.22 -19.41 -3.11
CA SER A 233 5.49 -20.62 -3.89
C SER A 233 5.85 -21.81 -2.99
N PRO A 234 5.53 -23.06 -3.40
CA PRO A 234 5.84 -24.24 -2.60
C PRO A 234 7.32 -24.38 -2.28
N HIS A 235 8.20 -24.02 -3.21
CA HIS A 235 9.66 -24.13 -3.02
C HIS A 235 10.21 -23.07 -2.07
N ALA A 236 9.69 -21.83 -2.11
CA ALA A 236 10.07 -20.79 -1.16
C ALA A 236 9.59 -21.15 0.26
N VAL A 237 8.33 -21.56 0.41
CA VAL A 237 7.78 -22.01 1.70
C VAL A 237 8.59 -23.19 2.26
N ALA A 238 8.93 -24.18 1.42
CA ALA A 238 9.75 -25.32 1.83
C ALA A 238 11.16 -24.87 2.25
N PHE A 239 11.75 -23.93 1.56
CA PHE A 239 13.07 -23.38 1.91
C PHE A 239 13.04 -22.63 3.24
N PHE A 240 12.07 -21.75 3.46
CA PHE A 240 11.92 -21.06 4.75
C PHE A 240 11.77 -22.00 5.92
N LYS A 241 11.01 -23.10 5.75
CA LYS A 241 10.90 -24.15 6.75
C LYS A 241 12.22 -24.92 6.94
N PHE A 242 12.95 -25.15 5.87
CA PHE A 242 14.23 -25.88 5.91
C PHE A 242 15.31 -25.12 6.70
N VAL A 243 15.35 -23.77 6.61
CA VAL A 243 16.41 -22.97 7.26
C VAL A 243 16.22 -22.79 8.75
N GLU A 244 15.06 -23.14 9.31
CA GLU A 244 14.80 -23.06 10.76
C GLU A 244 15.84 -23.87 11.55
N GLY A 245 16.49 -23.23 12.53
CA GLY A 245 17.55 -23.80 13.36
C GLY A 245 18.90 -24.02 12.66
N LYS A 246 19.07 -23.56 11.40
CA LYS A 246 20.30 -23.74 10.62
C LYS A 246 20.99 -22.43 10.26
N ILE A 247 20.37 -21.30 10.58
CA ILE A 247 20.90 -19.96 10.31
C ILE A 247 20.95 -19.14 11.60
N ALA A 248 21.88 -18.19 11.65
CA ALA A 248 22.04 -17.35 12.83
C ALA A 248 20.79 -16.51 13.10
N ASN A 249 20.33 -16.55 14.35
CA ASN A 249 19.14 -15.85 14.84
C ASN A 249 17.82 -16.22 14.11
N ASP A 250 17.78 -17.35 13.41
CA ASP A 250 16.66 -17.80 12.56
C ASP A 250 16.14 -16.69 11.62
N LYS A 251 17.05 -15.83 11.13
CA LYS A 251 16.69 -14.66 10.35
C LYS A 251 17.46 -14.57 9.04
N ILE A 252 16.74 -14.46 7.94
CA ILE A 252 17.26 -14.01 6.65
C ILE A 252 17.13 -12.49 6.60
N GLU A 253 18.22 -11.79 6.35
CA GLU A 253 18.22 -10.34 6.20
C GLU A 253 18.03 -9.97 4.74
N GLY A 254 16.90 -9.37 4.39
CA GLY A 254 16.58 -8.87 3.05
C GLY A 254 16.77 -7.36 2.96
N VAL A 255 17.49 -6.89 1.97
CA VAL A 255 17.72 -5.48 1.65
C VAL A 255 17.16 -5.21 0.26
N PHE A 256 16.11 -4.39 0.17
CA PHE A 256 15.56 -3.96 -1.12
C PHE A 256 16.46 -2.91 -1.76
N LEU A 257 16.62 -3.01 -3.07
CA LEU A 257 17.46 -2.13 -3.85
C LEU A 257 16.61 -1.28 -4.81
N THR A 258 17.07 -0.06 -5.04
CA THR A 258 16.52 0.82 -6.09
C THR A 258 17.57 0.95 -7.19
N GLU A 259 17.19 0.64 -8.42
CA GLU A 259 18.07 0.81 -9.57
C GLU A 259 18.28 2.30 -9.85
N ILE A 260 19.55 2.76 -9.89
CA ILE A 260 19.90 4.17 -10.12
C ILE A 260 20.15 4.49 -11.59
N ASN A 261 20.28 3.49 -12.46
CA ASN A 261 20.51 3.63 -13.91
C ASN A 261 19.37 3.00 -14.73
N GLY A 262 18.17 2.95 -14.22
CA GLY A 262 17.01 2.45 -14.93
C GLY A 262 16.81 3.17 -16.28
N PRO A 263 16.03 2.61 -17.21
CA PRO A 263 15.83 3.23 -18.52
C PRO A 263 15.34 4.67 -18.36
N MET A 264 16.05 5.58 -19.02
CA MET A 264 15.68 6.99 -19.15
C MET A 264 14.42 7.13 -19.99
#